data_3afb617a1b7d30d963085567cfb836d2
#
_entry.id   3afb617a1b7d30d963085567cfb836d2
#
_cell.length_a   1.000
_cell.length_b   1.000
_cell.length_c   1.000
_cell.angle_alpha   90.00
_cell.angle_beta   90.00
_cell.angle_gamma   90.00
#
_symmetry.space_group_name_H-M   'P 1'
#
loop_
_entity.id
_entity.type
_entity.pdbx_description
1 polymer ?
#
loop_
_entity_poly.entity_id
_entity_poly.type
_entity_poly.pdbx_seq_one_letter_code
_entity_poly.pdbx_strand_id
1 'polypeptide(L)'
;MENLIRRFRSWVSRSFSTRVFNIFQLEVTSKCNLKCIMCPRVSIPRQWSSGNMSMDIFKRVSEYFHYSRVVYLSGWGEPLLHEKILDMIRLAKEAGCIVGFTTNGMLLTEHLSRELLKLKLDMLAFSIDGATPQTYESIRVGGKFDQLIENIKTLSMLKRKARSKKPEVIITFLMMKKNINELPSVVDLAHEL
;
A
#
# COMPACT_ATOMS: atom_id res chain seq x y z
N MET A 1 -16.19 -30.26 -6.15
CA MET A 1 -15.44 -31.11 -5.18
C MET A 1 -14.06 -30.52 -4.88
N GLU A 2 -13.25 -30.13 -5.88
CA GLU A 2 -11.93 -29.51 -5.69
C GLU A 2 -11.94 -28.23 -4.83
N ASN A 3 -12.93 -27.36 -5.00
CA ASN A 3 -13.05 -26.13 -4.21
C ASN A 3 -13.31 -26.40 -2.71
N LEU A 4 -14.01 -27.47 -2.38
CA LEU A 4 -14.29 -27.84 -0.97
C LEU A 4 -13.03 -28.42 -0.31
N ILE A 5 -12.31 -29.28 -1.03
CA ILE A 5 -11.04 -29.87 -0.56
C ILE A 5 -9.97 -28.79 -0.38
N ARG A 6 -9.91 -27.82 -1.29
CA ARG A 6 -8.99 -26.67 -1.19
C ARG A 6 -9.32 -25.78 0.02
N ARG A 7 -10.61 -25.52 0.28
CA ARG A 7 -11.08 -24.76 1.45
C ARG A 7 -10.81 -25.52 2.76
N PHE A 8 -11.02 -26.84 2.78
CA PHE A 8 -10.75 -27.68 3.95
C PHE A 8 -9.24 -27.78 4.23
N ARG A 9 -8.40 -27.99 3.22
CA ARG A 9 -6.94 -27.96 3.36
C ARG A 9 -6.45 -26.60 3.88
N SER A 10 -7.00 -25.49 3.36
CA SER A 10 -6.64 -24.16 3.82
C SER A 10 -7.11 -23.89 5.27
N TRP A 11 -8.22 -24.47 5.70
CA TRP A 11 -8.70 -24.38 7.07
C TRP A 11 -7.83 -25.20 8.04
N VAL A 12 -7.49 -26.43 7.69
CA VAL A 12 -6.60 -27.29 8.48
C VAL A 12 -5.20 -26.66 8.59
N SER A 13 -4.64 -26.15 7.49
CA SER A 13 -3.32 -25.50 7.55
C SER A 13 -3.32 -24.22 8.39
N ARG A 14 -4.43 -23.45 8.41
CA ARG A 14 -4.59 -22.27 9.27
C ARG A 14 -4.65 -22.61 10.75
N SER A 15 -5.20 -23.77 11.11
CA SER A 15 -5.36 -24.20 12.52
C SER A 15 -4.07 -24.74 13.13
N PHE A 16 -3.11 -25.20 12.30
CA PHE A 16 -1.88 -25.85 12.74
C PHE A 16 -0.59 -25.17 12.26
N SER A 17 -0.66 -24.15 11.42
CA SER A 17 0.57 -23.50 10.96
C SER A 17 1.00 -22.41 11.95
N THR A 18 2.12 -22.62 12.60
CA THR A 18 2.90 -21.56 13.21
C THR A 18 3.34 -20.63 12.08
N ARG A 19 2.85 -19.37 12.08
CA ARG A 19 3.28 -18.35 11.12
C ARG A 19 4.75 -18.03 11.35
N VAL A 20 5.61 -18.62 10.53
CA VAL A 20 7.07 -18.56 10.67
C VAL A 20 7.60 -17.18 10.31
N PHE A 21 6.94 -16.52 9.33
CA PHE A 21 7.36 -15.21 8.86
C PHE A 21 6.47 -14.11 9.43
N ASN A 22 7.08 -13.02 9.87
CA ASN A 22 6.33 -11.84 10.29
C ASN A 22 5.69 -11.13 9.10
N ILE A 23 6.43 -11.00 8.00
CA ILE A 23 6.00 -10.25 6.81
C ILE A 23 6.55 -10.86 5.53
N PHE A 24 5.69 -10.96 4.52
CA PHE A 24 6.07 -11.06 3.12
C PHE A 24 5.88 -9.70 2.47
N GLN A 25 6.96 -9.10 2.03
CA GLN A 25 6.92 -7.89 1.22
C GLN A 25 7.05 -8.27 -0.25
N LEU A 26 6.08 -7.83 -1.06
CA LEU A 26 6.01 -8.15 -2.48
C LEU A 26 5.95 -6.86 -3.29
N GLU A 27 6.95 -6.63 -4.14
CA GLU A 27 6.89 -5.58 -5.14
C GLU A 27 5.99 -6.03 -6.29
N VAL A 28 4.74 -5.60 -6.26
CA VAL A 28 3.73 -5.97 -7.28
C VAL A 28 3.93 -5.24 -8.59
N THR A 29 4.55 -4.07 -8.54
CA THR A 29 4.95 -3.28 -9.72
C THR A 29 6.16 -2.44 -9.41
N SER A 30 7.09 -2.32 -10.38
CA SER A 30 8.21 -1.37 -10.33
C SER A 30 7.93 -0.07 -11.10
N LYS A 31 6.71 0.08 -11.67
CA LYS A 31 6.24 1.32 -12.31
C LYS A 31 5.77 2.31 -11.25
N CYS A 32 5.99 3.60 -11.49
CA CYS A 32 5.46 4.67 -10.63
C CYS A 32 5.18 5.92 -11.47
N ASN A 33 4.15 6.64 -11.12
CA ASN A 33 3.76 7.91 -11.74
C ASN A 33 4.54 9.13 -11.23
N LEU A 34 5.37 8.97 -10.17
CA LEU A 34 6.22 10.04 -9.63
C LEU A 34 7.70 9.82 -9.91
N LYS A 35 8.48 10.92 -9.77
CA LYS A 35 9.93 10.99 -9.91
C LYS A 35 10.58 11.59 -8.66
N CYS A 36 10.30 11.02 -7.50
CA CYS A 36 10.80 11.51 -6.21
C CYS A 36 12.33 11.59 -6.19
N ILE A 37 12.88 12.70 -5.67
CA ILE A 37 14.33 12.99 -5.73
C ILE A 37 15.20 11.94 -5.03
N MET A 38 14.67 11.26 -4.01
CA MET A 38 15.38 10.23 -3.23
C MET A 38 15.17 8.81 -3.77
N CYS A 39 14.36 8.63 -4.81
CA CYS A 39 13.99 7.30 -5.29
C CYS A 39 15.10 6.68 -6.15
N PRO A 40 15.56 5.45 -5.87
CA PRO A 40 16.56 4.76 -6.68
C PRO A 40 16.17 4.65 -8.16
N ARG A 41 14.87 4.56 -8.47
CA ARG A 41 14.38 4.55 -9.87
C ARG A 41 14.79 5.80 -10.65
N VAL A 42 14.98 6.92 -9.97
CA VAL A 42 15.40 8.20 -10.57
C VAL A 42 16.92 8.31 -10.60
N SER A 43 17.60 7.85 -9.55
CA SER A 43 19.05 7.96 -9.43
C SER A 43 19.84 6.93 -10.26
N ILE A 44 19.24 5.75 -10.54
CA ILE A 44 19.88 4.71 -11.35
C ILE A 44 19.02 4.25 -12.54
N PRO A 45 18.52 5.17 -13.38
CA PRO A 45 17.50 4.87 -14.38
C PRO A 45 17.93 3.85 -15.45
N ARG A 46 19.24 3.78 -15.75
CA ARG A 46 19.78 2.82 -16.73
C ARG A 46 19.76 1.37 -16.26
N GLN A 47 19.73 1.14 -14.95
CA GLN A 47 19.71 -0.17 -14.34
C GLN A 47 18.29 -0.58 -13.92
N TRP A 48 17.32 0.32 -14.10
CA TRP A 48 15.95 0.09 -13.67
C TRP A 48 15.12 -0.60 -14.75
N SER A 49 14.59 -1.78 -14.44
CA SER A 49 13.61 -2.47 -15.26
C SER A 49 12.20 -2.23 -14.72
N SER A 50 11.32 -1.72 -15.57
CA SER A 50 9.93 -1.46 -15.20
C SER A 50 9.02 -2.62 -15.61
N GLY A 51 8.26 -3.15 -14.66
CA GLY A 51 7.35 -4.27 -14.90
C GLY A 51 6.26 -4.39 -13.86
N ASN A 52 5.34 -5.31 -14.12
CA ASN A 52 4.32 -5.73 -13.20
C ASN A 52 4.51 -7.21 -12.87
N MET A 53 4.28 -7.62 -11.62
CA MET A 53 4.19 -9.03 -11.25
C MET A 53 2.95 -9.64 -11.91
N SER A 54 3.10 -10.74 -12.64
CA SER A 54 1.93 -11.41 -13.20
C SER A 54 1.07 -12.06 -12.12
N MET A 55 -0.24 -12.18 -12.38
CA MET A 55 -1.14 -12.88 -11.47
C MET A 55 -0.77 -14.35 -11.27
N ASP A 56 -0.14 -14.99 -12.26
CA ASP A 56 0.30 -16.37 -12.13
C ASP A 56 1.45 -16.51 -11.12
N ILE A 57 2.42 -15.59 -11.17
CA ILE A 57 3.50 -15.53 -10.16
C ILE A 57 2.88 -15.23 -8.79
N PHE A 58 2.00 -14.24 -8.70
CA PHE A 58 1.36 -13.87 -7.43
C PHE A 58 0.56 -15.03 -6.82
N LYS A 59 -0.21 -15.78 -7.63
CA LYS A 59 -0.95 -16.96 -7.18
C LYS A 59 -0.02 -18.04 -6.65
N ARG A 60 1.09 -18.33 -7.33
CA ARG A 60 2.09 -19.29 -6.84
C ARG A 60 2.69 -18.86 -5.51
N VAL A 61 3.03 -17.57 -5.34
CA VAL A 61 3.52 -17.03 -4.07
C VAL A 61 2.42 -17.08 -2.99
N SER A 62 1.17 -16.85 -3.36
CA SER A 62 0.04 -16.84 -2.42
C SER A 62 -0.22 -18.21 -1.75
N GLU A 63 0.26 -19.31 -2.35
CA GLU A 63 0.22 -20.64 -1.72
C GLU A 63 1.00 -20.69 -0.40
N TYR A 64 1.98 -19.80 -0.22
CA TYR A 64 2.80 -19.68 0.99
C TYR A 64 2.32 -18.62 1.98
N PHE A 65 1.27 -17.87 1.69
CA PHE A 65 0.81 -16.77 2.56
C PHE A 65 0.38 -17.24 3.95
N HIS A 66 -0.07 -18.47 4.10
CA HIS A 66 -0.41 -19.05 5.40
C HIS A 66 0.78 -19.14 6.37
N TYR A 67 2.03 -19.05 5.88
CA TYR A 67 3.22 -18.99 6.72
C TYR A 67 3.56 -17.57 7.19
N SER A 68 2.89 -16.53 6.67
CA SER A 68 3.16 -15.13 7.04
C SER A 68 2.01 -14.51 7.83
N ARG A 69 2.34 -13.59 8.74
CA ARG A 69 1.33 -12.76 9.42
C ARG A 69 0.84 -11.63 8.54
N VAL A 70 1.76 -11.00 7.82
CA VAL A 70 1.51 -9.80 7.01
C VAL A 70 1.92 -10.07 5.57
N VAL A 71 1.10 -9.63 4.64
CA VAL A 71 1.46 -9.48 3.23
C VAL A 71 1.45 -7.99 2.92
N TYR A 72 2.61 -7.44 2.60
CA TYR A 72 2.80 -6.03 2.31
C TYR A 72 3.13 -5.83 0.83
N LEU A 73 2.19 -5.23 0.10
CA LEU A 73 2.26 -5.12 -1.37
C LEU A 73 2.96 -3.83 -1.79
N SER A 74 4.23 -3.70 -1.44
CA SER A 74 5.03 -2.51 -1.69
C SER A 74 6.45 -2.83 -2.09
N GLY A 75 6.99 -1.97 -2.95
CA GLY A 75 8.38 -1.91 -3.36
C GLY A 75 8.74 -0.48 -3.74
N TRP A 76 9.46 -0.30 -4.83
CA TRP A 76 9.84 1.00 -5.36
C TRP A 76 8.80 1.60 -6.32
N GLY A 77 7.85 0.80 -6.80
CA GLY A 77 6.75 1.25 -7.64
C GLY A 77 5.57 1.82 -6.84
N GLU A 78 4.54 2.25 -7.58
CA GLU A 78 3.24 2.67 -7.02
C GLU A 78 2.24 1.53 -7.17
N PRO A 79 1.81 0.88 -6.08
CA PRO A 79 0.94 -0.29 -6.15
C PRO A 79 -0.40 -0.03 -6.87
N LEU A 80 -0.94 1.19 -6.77
CA LEU A 80 -2.20 1.55 -7.43
C LEU A 80 -2.10 1.64 -8.97
N LEU A 81 -0.89 1.54 -9.54
CA LEU A 81 -0.71 1.36 -10.98
C LEU A 81 -0.91 -0.08 -11.44
N HIS A 82 -0.96 -1.03 -10.50
CA HIS A 82 -1.14 -2.43 -10.87
C HIS A 82 -2.62 -2.74 -11.08
N GLU A 83 -3.01 -3.08 -12.30
CA GLU A 83 -4.42 -3.31 -12.70
C GLU A 83 -5.12 -4.39 -11.86
N LYS A 84 -4.37 -5.32 -11.28
CA LYS A 84 -4.89 -6.43 -10.47
C LYS A 84 -4.64 -6.27 -8.97
N ILE A 85 -4.35 -5.05 -8.50
CA ILE A 85 -4.04 -4.83 -7.08
C ILE A 85 -5.18 -5.29 -6.15
N LEU A 86 -6.43 -5.04 -6.53
CA LEU A 86 -7.60 -5.46 -5.73
C LEU A 86 -7.73 -6.98 -5.65
N ASP A 87 -7.43 -7.69 -6.73
CA ASP A 87 -7.44 -9.17 -6.75
C ASP A 87 -6.30 -9.73 -5.86
N MET A 88 -5.12 -9.10 -5.90
CA MET A 88 -3.99 -9.46 -5.05
C MET A 88 -4.30 -9.26 -3.57
N ILE A 89 -4.92 -8.12 -3.21
CA ILE A 89 -5.39 -7.86 -1.85
C ILE A 89 -6.39 -8.93 -1.42
N ARG A 90 -7.38 -9.27 -2.27
CA ARG A 90 -8.39 -10.29 -1.97
C ARG A 90 -7.75 -11.63 -1.66
N LEU A 91 -6.83 -12.12 -2.51
CA LEU A 91 -6.15 -13.39 -2.30
C LEU A 91 -5.35 -13.41 -0.98
N ALA A 92 -4.65 -12.33 -0.65
CA ALA A 92 -3.91 -12.23 0.61
C ALA A 92 -4.85 -12.18 1.83
N LYS A 93 -6.01 -11.50 1.72
CA LYS A 93 -7.05 -11.49 2.76
C LYS A 93 -7.70 -12.87 2.94
N GLU A 94 -7.98 -13.59 1.86
CA GLU A 94 -8.51 -14.96 1.91
C GLU A 94 -7.55 -15.94 2.58
N ALA A 95 -6.23 -15.73 2.43
CA ALA A 95 -5.21 -16.47 3.16
C ALA A 95 -5.15 -16.13 4.66
N GLY A 96 -5.96 -15.16 5.13
CA GLY A 96 -6.03 -14.75 6.54
C GLY A 96 -4.88 -13.86 6.98
N CYS A 97 -4.18 -13.20 6.05
CA CYS A 97 -3.11 -12.27 6.35
C CYS A 97 -3.64 -10.88 6.72
N ILE A 98 -2.86 -10.16 7.49
CA ILE A 98 -2.94 -8.70 7.57
C ILE A 98 -2.35 -8.17 6.25
N VAL A 99 -3.08 -7.29 5.55
CA VAL A 99 -2.67 -6.81 4.23
C VAL A 99 -2.57 -5.30 4.23
N GLY A 100 -1.48 -4.79 3.67
CA GLY A 100 -1.28 -3.36 3.51
C GLY A 100 -0.33 -3.02 2.38
N PHE A 101 -0.24 -1.74 2.06
CA PHE A 101 0.74 -1.20 1.13
C PHE A 101 1.00 0.28 1.39
N THR A 102 2.12 0.77 0.83
CA THR A 102 2.43 2.20 0.79
C THR A 102 2.05 2.75 -0.58
N THR A 103 1.45 3.92 -0.61
CA THR A 103 1.08 4.64 -1.83
C THR A 103 1.54 6.10 -1.78
N ASN A 104 1.77 6.69 -2.94
CA ASN A 104 1.92 8.13 -3.06
C ASN A 104 0.57 8.88 -3.02
N GLY A 105 -0.55 8.16 -3.07
CA GLY A 105 -1.90 8.66 -2.93
C GLY A 105 -2.50 9.37 -4.13
N MET A 106 -1.72 9.61 -5.21
CA MET A 106 -2.21 10.36 -6.37
C MET A 106 -3.31 9.64 -7.15
N LEU A 107 -3.31 8.31 -7.13
CA LEU A 107 -4.26 7.47 -7.86
C LEU A 107 -5.41 6.97 -6.99
N LEU A 108 -5.46 7.37 -5.71
CA LEU A 108 -6.50 6.94 -4.79
C LEU A 108 -7.81 7.71 -5.04
N THR A 109 -8.60 7.23 -5.97
CA THR A 109 -9.93 7.76 -6.24
C THR A 109 -10.93 7.37 -5.15
N GLU A 110 -12.09 8.04 -5.10
CA GLU A 110 -13.21 7.65 -4.24
C GLU A 110 -13.65 6.20 -4.51
N HIS A 111 -13.70 5.79 -5.78
CA HIS A 111 -14.04 4.42 -6.15
C HIS A 111 -13.05 3.40 -5.56
N LEU A 112 -11.74 3.61 -5.74
CA LEU A 112 -10.71 2.74 -5.16
C LEU A 112 -10.79 2.72 -3.63
N SER A 113 -11.01 3.86 -2.99
CA SER A 113 -11.21 3.94 -1.54
C SER A 113 -12.37 3.05 -1.08
N ARG A 114 -13.51 3.06 -1.78
CA ARG A 114 -14.66 2.18 -1.50
C ARG A 114 -14.32 0.70 -1.67
N GLU A 115 -13.59 0.34 -2.73
CA GLU A 115 -13.18 -1.05 -2.96
C GLU A 115 -12.19 -1.55 -1.88
N LEU A 116 -11.22 -0.71 -1.47
CA LEU A 116 -10.31 -1.04 -0.38
C LEU A 116 -11.05 -1.24 0.96
N LEU A 117 -12.08 -0.43 1.23
CA LEU A 117 -12.96 -0.61 2.39
C LEU A 117 -13.74 -1.93 2.33
N LYS A 118 -14.35 -2.27 1.18
CA LYS A 118 -15.06 -3.54 0.97
C LYS A 118 -14.16 -4.75 1.18
N LEU A 119 -12.91 -4.68 0.71
CA LEU A 119 -11.90 -5.73 0.89
C LEU A 119 -11.35 -5.79 2.32
N LYS A 120 -11.72 -4.84 3.18
CA LYS A 120 -11.23 -4.73 4.56
C LYS A 120 -9.69 -4.69 4.59
N LEU A 121 -9.09 -3.89 3.71
CA LEU A 121 -7.65 -3.64 3.74
C LEU A 121 -7.25 -3.25 5.16
N ASP A 122 -6.16 -3.79 5.69
CA ASP A 122 -5.79 -3.56 7.09
C ASP A 122 -5.00 -2.27 7.29
N MET A 123 -4.06 -1.97 6.39
CA MET A 123 -3.15 -0.82 6.50
C MET A 123 -2.99 -0.13 5.15
N LEU A 124 -3.01 1.19 5.15
CA LEU A 124 -2.70 2.02 3.98
C LEU A 124 -1.78 3.16 4.41
N ALA A 125 -0.53 3.06 3.99
CA ALA A 125 0.48 4.07 4.30
C ALA A 125 0.59 5.10 3.17
N PHE A 126 0.56 6.37 3.52
CA PHE A 126 0.76 7.48 2.60
C PHE A 126 2.13 8.08 2.77
N SER A 127 2.83 8.27 1.66
CA SER A 127 4.13 8.91 1.65
C SER A 127 3.98 10.44 1.61
N ILE A 128 4.20 11.10 2.75
CA ILE A 128 4.08 12.55 2.90
C ILE A 128 5.42 13.10 3.38
N ASP A 129 6.21 13.68 2.48
CA ASP A 129 7.56 14.19 2.79
C ASP A 129 7.61 15.72 2.92
N GLY A 130 6.49 16.35 3.24
CA GLY A 130 6.38 17.78 3.50
C GLY A 130 4.97 18.14 3.97
N ALA A 131 4.85 19.18 4.78
CA ALA A 131 3.58 19.73 5.28
C ALA A 131 3.06 20.88 4.41
N THR A 132 3.83 21.31 3.41
CA THR A 132 3.48 22.37 2.49
C THR A 132 3.57 21.89 1.05
N PRO A 133 2.76 22.46 0.11
CA PRO A 133 2.88 22.13 -1.31
C PRO A 133 4.30 22.32 -1.84
N GLN A 134 4.98 23.39 -1.43
CA GLN A 134 6.33 23.73 -1.88
C GLN A 134 7.34 22.64 -1.50
N THR A 135 7.34 22.20 -0.25
CA THR A 135 8.27 21.17 0.22
C THR A 135 7.90 19.81 -0.36
N TYR A 136 6.64 19.41 -0.25
CA TYR A 136 6.18 18.12 -0.75
C TYR A 136 6.46 17.93 -2.24
N GLU A 137 6.00 18.87 -3.10
CA GLU A 137 6.11 18.76 -4.56
C GLU A 137 7.57 18.85 -5.04
N SER A 138 8.42 19.56 -4.29
CA SER A 138 9.86 19.65 -4.58
C SER A 138 10.62 18.35 -4.32
N ILE A 139 10.07 17.48 -3.45
CA ILE A 139 10.62 16.18 -3.08
C ILE A 139 9.95 15.07 -3.88
N ARG A 140 8.63 15.06 -3.90
CA ARG A 140 7.78 14.09 -4.60
C ARG A 140 7.40 14.60 -5.98
N VAL A 141 8.41 14.78 -6.84
CA VAL A 141 8.26 15.37 -8.17
C VAL A 141 7.20 14.67 -9.00
N GLY A 142 6.19 15.43 -9.45
CA GLY A 142 5.00 14.96 -10.14
C GLY A 142 3.80 14.72 -9.20
N GLY A 143 4.00 14.73 -7.88
CA GLY A 143 2.91 14.72 -6.91
C GLY A 143 2.25 16.10 -6.79
N LYS A 144 1.00 16.10 -6.30
CA LYS A 144 0.22 17.29 -5.99
C LYS A 144 -0.24 17.20 -4.54
N PHE A 145 0.25 18.11 -3.70
CA PHE A 145 -0.02 18.09 -2.26
C PHE A 145 -1.51 18.17 -1.95
N ASP A 146 -2.20 19.14 -2.52
CA ASP A 146 -3.63 19.35 -2.26
C ASP A 146 -4.47 18.15 -2.69
N GLN A 147 -4.14 17.51 -3.82
CA GLN A 147 -4.80 16.29 -4.27
C GLN A 147 -4.57 15.12 -3.31
N LEU A 148 -3.34 14.98 -2.79
CA LEU A 148 -3.03 13.94 -1.80
C LEU A 148 -3.89 14.12 -0.56
N ILE A 149 -3.93 15.33 -0.01
CA ILE A 149 -4.71 15.66 1.19
C ILE A 149 -6.21 15.40 0.97
N GLU A 150 -6.74 15.81 -0.17
CA GLU A 150 -8.14 15.57 -0.52
C GLU A 150 -8.47 14.06 -0.64
N ASN A 151 -7.58 13.30 -1.27
CA ASN A 151 -7.75 11.85 -1.39
C ASN A 151 -7.75 11.15 -0.02
N ILE A 152 -6.88 11.59 0.92
CA ILE A 152 -6.86 11.05 2.29
C ILE A 152 -8.13 11.45 3.05
N LYS A 153 -8.56 12.71 2.95
CA LYS A 153 -9.82 13.20 3.58
C LYS A 153 -11.03 12.44 3.05
N THR A 154 -11.08 12.17 1.75
CA THR A 154 -12.13 11.35 1.12
C THR A 154 -12.15 9.93 1.69
N LEU A 155 -11.01 9.26 1.78
CA LEU A 155 -10.93 7.94 2.42
C LEU A 155 -11.38 7.99 3.88
N SER A 156 -10.93 8.97 4.66
CA SER A 156 -11.29 9.13 6.08
C SER A 156 -12.79 9.38 6.26
N MET A 157 -13.40 10.19 5.39
CA MET A 157 -14.85 10.39 5.36
C MET A 157 -15.60 9.09 5.07
N LEU A 158 -15.16 8.32 4.07
CA LEU A 158 -15.77 7.04 3.71
C LEU A 158 -15.63 6.01 4.84
N LYS A 159 -14.48 5.96 5.51
CA LYS A 159 -14.29 5.13 6.72
C LYS A 159 -15.29 5.48 7.82
N ARG A 160 -15.46 6.77 8.11
CA ARG A 160 -16.45 7.24 9.11
C ARG A 160 -17.87 6.84 8.72
N LYS A 161 -18.27 7.06 7.46
CA LYS A 161 -19.61 6.66 6.96
C LYS A 161 -19.83 5.15 7.07
N ALA A 162 -18.82 4.35 6.78
CA ALA A 162 -18.88 2.89 6.88
C ALA A 162 -18.70 2.37 8.32
N ARG A 163 -18.47 3.23 9.30
CA ARG A 163 -18.09 2.87 10.69
C ARG A 163 -16.95 1.86 10.74
N SER A 164 -16.02 1.97 9.79
CA SER A 164 -14.88 1.06 9.66
C SER A 164 -13.66 1.59 10.40
N LYS A 165 -13.03 0.72 11.20
CA LYS A 165 -11.71 1.01 11.77
C LYS A 165 -10.57 0.78 10.77
N LYS A 166 -10.85 0.12 9.65
CA LYS A 166 -9.85 -0.24 8.63
C LYS A 166 -10.14 0.47 7.30
N PRO A 167 -9.08 0.71 6.49
CA PRO A 167 -7.67 0.49 6.81
C PRO A 167 -7.18 1.43 7.92
N GLU A 168 -6.16 1.01 8.70
CA GLU A 168 -5.36 1.94 9.45
C GLU A 168 -4.64 2.85 8.48
N VAL A 169 -4.80 4.15 8.63
CA VAL A 169 -4.13 5.17 7.82
C VAL A 169 -2.81 5.51 8.50
N ILE A 170 -1.73 5.35 7.77
CA ILE A 170 -0.37 5.57 8.27
C ILE A 170 0.27 6.65 7.42
N ILE A 171 0.91 7.62 8.05
CA ILE A 171 1.74 8.61 7.35
C ILE A 171 3.19 8.19 7.49
N THR A 172 3.88 8.06 6.35
CA THR A 172 5.32 7.83 6.30
C THR A 172 6.03 9.10 5.86
N PHE A 173 7.01 9.52 6.63
CA PHE A 173 7.82 10.71 6.39
C PHE A 173 9.30 10.31 6.34
N LEU A 174 9.94 10.46 5.19
CA LEU A 174 11.36 10.24 5.05
C LEU A 174 12.12 11.51 5.43
N MET A 175 12.80 11.48 6.56
CA MET A 175 13.58 12.61 7.06
C MET A 175 14.79 12.89 6.17
N MET A 176 14.87 14.09 5.64
CA MET A 176 15.96 14.62 4.81
C MET A 176 16.32 16.02 5.30
N LYS A 177 17.54 16.50 5.00
CA LYS A 177 17.93 17.89 5.30
C LYS A 177 16.93 18.93 4.77
N LYS A 178 16.27 18.61 3.66
CA LYS A 178 15.34 19.49 2.97
C LYS A 178 14.00 19.68 3.69
N ASN A 179 13.57 18.69 4.49
CA ASN A 179 12.23 18.65 5.09
C ASN A 179 12.19 18.45 6.60
N ILE A 180 13.31 18.21 7.25
CA ILE A 180 13.33 17.86 8.68
C ILE A 180 12.64 18.91 9.56
N ASN A 181 12.73 20.19 9.18
CA ASN A 181 12.11 21.29 9.92
C ASN A 181 10.58 21.29 9.83
N GLU A 182 9.98 20.57 8.86
CA GLU A 182 8.52 20.43 8.73
C GLU A 182 7.97 19.23 9.50
N LEU A 183 8.80 18.43 10.17
CA LEU A 183 8.33 17.26 10.91
C LEU A 183 7.22 17.58 11.93
N PRO A 184 7.31 18.65 12.75
CA PRO A 184 6.21 19.01 13.65
C PRO A 184 4.91 19.27 12.90
N SER A 185 4.96 20.03 11.81
CA SER A 185 3.78 20.35 10.99
C SER A 185 3.18 19.12 10.28
N VAL A 186 4.02 18.12 9.92
CA VAL A 186 3.52 16.84 9.40
C VAL A 186 2.81 16.04 10.49
N VAL A 187 3.26 16.11 11.74
CA VAL A 187 2.57 15.48 12.88
C VAL A 187 1.22 16.15 13.10
N ASP A 188 1.14 17.48 13.07
CA ASP A 188 -0.12 18.21 13.20
C ASP A 188 -1.09 17.83 12.05
N LEU A 189 -0.58 17.81 10.81
CA LEU A 189 -1.34 17.38 9.64
C LEU A 189 -1.87 15.93 9.80
N ALA A 190 -1.08 15.03 10.39
CA ALA A 190 -1.52 13.65 10.62
C ALA A 190 -2.69 13.56 11.62
N HIS A 191 -2.79 14.49 12.57
CA HIS A 191 -3.91 14.56 13.51
C HIS A 191 -5.18 15.13 12.85
N GLU A 192 -5.06 15.93 11.80
CA GLU A 192 -6.18 16.52 11.07
C GLU A 192 -6.80 15.56 10.05
N LEU A 193 -6.06 14.55 9.58
CA LEU A 193 -6.43 13.61 8.51
C LEU A 193 -7.07 12.33 9.05
#